data_fa04d74d590ae33cc227183dfb89afbf
#
_entry.id   fa04d74d590ae33cc227183dfb89afbf
#
_cell.length_a   1.000
_cell.length_b   1.000
_cell.length_c   1.000
_cell.angle_alpha   90.00
_cell.angle_beta   90.00
_cell.angle_gamma   90.00
#
_symmetry.space_group_name_H-M   'P 1'
#
loop_
_entity.id
_entity.type
_entity.pdbx_description
1 polymer ?
#
loop_
_entity_poly.entity_id
_entity_poly.type
_entity_poly.pdbx_seq_one_letter_code
_entity_poly.pdbx_strand_id
1 'polypeptide(L)'
;ESEILNTNIKTTLLHCMEAPDFGLQMPFSVMNDITSGMKKKSVMAVGMLSNAGKSRYMTKLIAYITLVLKEKVFVLLNEMTVEEIRYALITTVINNPEFQSLHGLKLKKKERELTLGLYKDSNGEFIYAHKDEWGDVTETIEEYAQRVAENSEEYVKIMKIADWIEDETQGLICVKDVSTAY
;
A
#
# COMPACT_ATOMS: atom_id res chain seq x y z
N GLU A 1 12.28 39.06 -11.23
CA GLU A 1 13.23 39.25 -12.34
C GLU A 1 12.68 38.53 -13.55
N SER A 2 12.56 39.22 -14.69
CA SER A 2 12.14 38.62 -15.96
C SER A 2 13.37 38.13 -16.72
N GLU A 3 13.40 36.84 -17.04
CA GLU A 3 14.48 36.23 -17.80
C GLU A 3 14.17 36.27 -19.30
N ILE A 4 15.16 36.59 -20.13
CA ILE A 4 15.01 36.63 -21.58
C ILE A 4 15.13 35.20 -22.12
N LEU A 5 14.06 34.66 -22.75
CA LEU A 5 13.93 33.26 -23.17
C LEU A 5 15.04 32.78 -24.14
N ASN A 6 15.64 33.69 -24.93
CA ASN A 6 16.65 33.34 -25.92
C ASN A 6 18.08 33.35 -25.37
N THR A 7 18.29 33.60 -24.09
CA THR A 7 19.60 33.56 -23.42
C THR A 7 19.81 32.22 -22.72
N ASN A 8 21.08 31.84 -22.53
CA ASN A 8 21.49 30.68 -21.76
C ASN A 8 21.03 29.31 -22.28
N ILE A 9 20.55 29.19 -23.51
CA ILE A 9 20.05 27.91 -24.08
C ILE A 9 21.14 26.81 -24.03
N LYS A 10 22.38 27.15 -24.44
CA LYS A 10 23.51 26.19 -24.41
C LYS A 10 23.80 25.72 -22.98
N THR A 11 23.84 26.65 -22.03
CA THR A 11 24.07 26.34 -20.61
C THR A 11 22.98 25.43 -20.04
N THR A 12 21.74 25.70 -20.40
CA THR A 12 20.60 24.84 -20.02
C THR A 12 20.75 23.43 -20.57
N LEU A 13 21.13 23.28 -21.86
CA LEU A 13 21.35 21.96 -22.46
C LEU A 13 22.49 21.18 -21.79
N LEU A 14 23.62 21.87 -21.48
CA LEU A 14 24.75 21.27 -20.78
C LEU A 14 24.33 20.82 -19.36
N HIS A 15 23.60 21.66 -18.66
CA HIS A 15 23.13 21.34 -17.32
C HIS A 15 22.18 20.12 -17.32
N CYS A 16 21.30 19.98 -18.31
CA CYS A 16 20.46 18.77 -18.47
C CYS A 16 21.28 17.51 -18.74
N MET A 17 22.44 17.60 -19.38
CA MET A 17 23.34 16.45 -19.58
C MET A 17 24.07 16.05 -18.30
N GLU A 18 24.45 17.02 -17.46
CA GLU A 18 25.12 16.76 -16.17
C GLU A 18 24.15 16.26 -15.09
N ALA A 19 22.93 16.78 -15.07
CA ALA A 19 21.90 16.44 -14.08
C ALA A 19 20.54 16.25 -14.75
N PRO A 20 20.29 15.07 -15.36
CA PRO A 20 19.01 14.80 -15.99
C PRO A 20 17.89 14.82 -14.94
N ASP A 21 16.79 15.52 -15.26
CA ASP A 21 15.63 15.67 -14.39
C ASP A 21 14.77 14.38 -14.40
N PHE A 22 15.23 13.39 -13.64
CA PHE A 22 14.43 12.21 -13.34
C PHE A 22 13.52 12.50 -12.14
N GLY A 23 12.22 12.24 -12.33
CA GLY A 23 11.24 12.29 -11.24
C GLY A 23 11.36 11.10 -10.28
N LEU A 24 10.49 11.09 -9.26
CA LEU A 24 10.36 9.97 -8.35
C LEU A 24 9.96 8.71 -9.13
N GLN A 25 10.77 7.66 -9.05
CA GLN A 25 10.51 6.41 -9.77
C GLN A 25 9.28 5.71 -9.19
N MET A 26 8.46 5.13 -10.06
CA MET A 26 7.25 4.39 -9.70
C MET A 26 7.49 2.87 -9.78
N PRO A 27 6.68 2.04 -9.09
CA PRO A 27 6.81 0.58 -9.16
C PRO A 27 6.27 -0.01 -10.48
N PHE A 28 6.26 0.78 -11.55
CA PHE A 28 5.74 0.44 -12.88
C PHE A 28 6.73 0.93 -13.93
N SER A 29 7.59 0.02 -14.42
CA SER A 29 8.67 0.36 -15.37
C SER A 29 8.15 1.11 -16.60
N VAL A 30 7.06 0.63 -17.20
CA VAL A 30 6.44 1.27 -18.38
C VAL A 30 6.07 2.73 -18.11
N MET A 31 5.59 3.05 -16.91
CA MET A 31 5.27 4.43 -16.54
C MET A 31 6.53 5.28 -16.43
N ASN A 32 7.59 4.73 -15.84
CA ASN A 32 8.88 5.41 -15.73
C ASN A 32 9.50 5.66 -17.11
N ASP A 33 9.41 4.69 -18.02
CA ASP A 33 9.93 4.83 -19.39
C ASP A 33 9.23 5.95 -20.17
N ILE A 34 7.91 6.13 -19.96
CA ILE A 34 7.12 7.16 -20.64
C ILE A 34 7.30 8.54 -19.97
N THR A 35 7.30 8.60 -18.63
CA THR A 35 7.22 9.87 -17.89
C THR A 35 8.54 10.31 -17.28
N SER A 36 9.57 9.46 -17.29
CA SER A 36 10.83 9.64 -16.53
C SER A 36 10.60 9.78 -15.02
N GLY A 37 9.51 9.17 -14.50
CA GLY A 37 9.08 9.27 -13.11
C GLY A 37 8.13 10.43 -12.82
N MET A 38 7.67 10.55 -11.57
CA MET A 38 6.82 11.66 -11.11
C MET A 38 7.68 12.88 -10.79
N LYS A 39 7.60 13.88 -11.63
CA LYS A 39 8.39 15.11 -11.44
C LYS A 39 7.80 16.01 -10.36
N LYS A 40 8.66 16.73 -9.63
CA LYS A 40 8.23 17.79 -8.71
C LYS A 40 7.41 18.85 -9.46
N LYS A 41 6.39 19.40 -8.80
CA LYS A 41 5.49 20.43 -9.34
C LYS A 41 4.66 19.96 -10.56
N SER A 42 4.60 18.66 -10.84
CA SER A 42 3.73 18.11 -11.88
C SER A 42 2.50 17.43 -11.29
N VAL A 43 1.47 17.30 -12.10
CA VAL A 43 0.26 16.52 -11.79
C VAL A 43 0.16 15.37 -12.78
N MET A 44 0.01 14.16 -12.27
CA MET A 44 -0.24 12.98 -13.08
C MET A 44 -1.65 12.46 -12.79
N ALA A 45 -2.47 12.35 -13.82
CA ALA A 45 -3.79 11.73 -13.74
C ALA A 45 -3.75 10.33 -14.34
N VAL A 46 -4.27 9.34 -13.60
CA VAL A 46 -4.37 7.96 -14.05
C VAL A 46 -5.83 7.59 -14.17
N GLY A 47 -6.29 7.40 -15.40
CA GLY A 47 -7.65 6.94 -15.72
C GLY A 47 -7.70 5.42 -15.85
N MET A 48 -8.65 4.79 -15.19
CA MET A 48 -8.91 3.35 -15.30
C MET A 48 -10.40 3.08 -15.40
N LEU A 49 -10.75 2.02 -16.13
CA LEU A 49 -12.12 1.52 -16.15
C LEU A 49 -12.56 1.08 -14.76
N SER A 50 -13.87 1.09 -14.52
CA SER A 50 -14.43 0.58 -13.26
C SER A 50 -13.96 -0.86 -13.03
N ASN A 51 -13.61 -1.19 -11.80
CA ASN A 51 -13.07 -2.50 -11.38
C ASN A 51 -11.74 -2.94 -12.03
N ALA A 52 -11.04 -2.03 -12.73
CA ALA A 52 -9.72 -2.32 -13.33
C ALA A 52 -8.55 -2.30 -12.34
N GLY A 53 -8.80 -2.09 -11.04
CA GLY A 53 -7.78 -2.14 -9.99
C GLY A 53 -7.18 -0.78 -9.61
N LYS A 54 -7.90 0.33 -9.79
CA LYS A 54 -7.47 1.70 -9.41
C LYS A 54 -6.95 1.75 -7.96
N SER A 55 -7.68 1.18 -7.01
CA SER A 55 -7.27 1.16 -5.59
C SER A 55 -6.00 0.35 -5.37
N ARG A 56 -5.84 -0.79 -6.04
CA ARG A 56 -4.62 -1.61 -5.98
C ARG A 56 -3.40 -0.91 -6.59
N TYR A 57 -3.61 -0.17 -7.68
CA TYR A 57 -2.57 0.69 -8.25
C TYR A 57 -2.11 1.73 -7.23
N MET A 58 -3.06 2.43 -6.61
CA MET A 58 -2.78 3.46 -5.61
C MET A 58 -2.06 2.88 -4.38
N THR A 59 -2.55 1.77 -3.83
CA THR A 59 -1.92 1.14 -2.65
C THR A 59 -0.52 0.59 -2.96
N LYS A 60 -0.29 0.05 -4.16
CA LYS A 60 1.06 -0.35 -4.59
C LYS A 60 2.00 0.86 -4.70
N LEU A 61 1.51 1.98 -5.22
CA LEU A 61 2.28 3.21 -5.32
C LEU A 61 2.64 3.76 -3.93
N ILE A 62 1.66 3.82 -3.01
CA ILE A 62 1.87 4.23 -1.61
C ILE A 62 2.94 3.34 -0.94
N ALA A 63 2.75 2.01 -1.02
CA ALA A 63 3.69 1.05 -0.44
C ALA A 63 5.10 1.22 -1.00
N TYR A 64 5.24 1.40 -2.30
CA TYR A 64 6.54 1.59 -2.93
C TYR A 64 7.23 2.88 -2.49
N ILE A 65 6.51 4.01 -2.51
CA ILE A 65 7.07 5.30 -2.11
C ILE A 65 7.51 5.27 -0.64
N THR A 66 6.74 4.66 0.24
CA THR A 66 7.03 4.68 1.68
C THR A 66 7.97 3.56 2.13
N LEU A 67 7.82 2.34 1.63
CA LEU A 67 8.62 1.19 2.05
C LEU A 67 9.95 1.07 1.29
N VAL A 68 9.99 1.45 0.01
CA VAL A 68 11.19 1.34 -0.83
C VAL A 68 11.95 2.66 -0.90
N LEU A 69 11.26 3.76 -1.24
CA LEU A 69 11.90 5.06 -1.43
C LEU A 69 12.03 5.86 -0.13
N LYS A 70 11.31 5.46 0.95
CA LYS A 70 11.30 6.14 2.26
C LYS A 70 10.86 7.61 2.19
N GLU A 71 9.99 7.92 1.24
CA GLU A 71 9.44 9.25 1.04
C GLU A 71 8.04 9.39 1.64
N LYS A 72 7.66 10.61 2.00
CA LYS A 72 6.35 10.91 2.59
C LYS A 72 5.26 10.96 1.53
N VAL A 73 4.10 10.41 1.88
CA VAL A 73 2.88 10.43 1.05
C VAL A 73 1.72 11.04 1.82
N PHE A 74 1.01 11.94 1.15
CA PHE A 74 -0.27 12.45 1.64
C PHE A 74 -1.39 11.94 0.75
N VAL A 75 -2.34 11.21 1.33
CA VAL A 75 -3.44 10.53 0.63
C VAL A 75 -4.76 11.21 0.97
N LEU A 76 -5.49 11.65 -0.05
CA LEU A 76 -6.87 12.13 0.09
C LEU A 76 -7.83 11.04 -0.39
N LEU A 77 -8.74 10.63 0.46
CA LEU A 77 -9.75 9.62 0.17
C LEU A 77 -11.13 10.29 0.02
N ASN A 78 -11.82 9.97 -1.08
CA ASN A 78 -13.18 10.44 -1.35
C ASN A 78 -14.19 9.29 -1.60
N GLU A 79 -13.71 8.06 -1.82
CA GLU A 79 -14.55 6.88 -2.12
C GLU A 79 -14.31 5.73 -1.13
N MET A 80 -13.12 5.65 -0.54
CA MET A 80 -12.71 4.58 0.37
C MET A 80 -12.55 5.10 1.78
N THR A 81 -12.86 4.27 2.76
CA THR A 81 -12.56 4.54 4.17
C THR A 81 -11.06 4.33 4.47
N VAL A 82 -10.61 4.85 5.60
CA VAL A 82 -9.23 4.65 6.06
C VAL A 82 -8.96 3.17 6.35
N GLU A 83 -9.94 2.44 6.87
CA GLU A 83 -9.87 1.00 7.12
C GLU A 83 -9.70 0.20 5.83
N GLU A 84 -10.49 0.51 4.81
CA GLU A 84 -10.38 -0.16 3.51
C GLU A 84 -9.00 0.03 2.88
N ILE A 85 -8.41 1.22 2.98
CA ILE A 85 -7.07 1.45 2.46
C ILE A 85 -5.99 0.71 3.27
N ARG A 86 -6.18 0.55 4.59
CA ARG A 86 -5.29 -0.27 5.43
C ARG A 86 -5.32 -1.74 5.01
N TYR A 87 -6.52 -2.32 4.81
CA TYR A 87 -6.65 -3.69 4.30
C TYR A 87 -6.03 -3.86 2.91
N ALA A 88 -6.26 -2.91 2.02
CA ALA A 88 -5.67 -2.93 0.68
C ALA A 88 -4.14 -2.80 0.73
N LEU A 89 -3.59 -1.97 1.63
CA LEU A 89 -2.15 -1.78 1.80
C LEU A 89 -1.49 -3.06 2.32
N ILE A 90 -1.98 -3.64 3.42
CA ILE A 90 -1.41 -4.87 3.98
C ILE A 90 -1.54 -6.03 2.99
N THR A 91 -2.66 -6.15 2.29
CA THR A 91 -2.86 -7.17 1.24
C THR A 91 -1.85 -6.99 0.10
N THR A 92 -1.59 -5.75 -0.30
CA THR A 92 -0.61 -5.43 -1.35
C THR A 92 0.80 -5.83 -0.92
N VAL A 93 1.19 -5.53 0.31
CA VAL A 93 2.50 -5.88 0.86
C VAL A 93 2.67 -7.39 0.98
N ILE A 94 1.66 -8.09 1.50
CA ILE A 94 1.66 -9.55 1.65
C ILE A 94 1.82 -10.27 0.31
N ASN A 95 1.12 -9.83 -0.73
CA ASN A 95 1.02 -10.58 -1.98
C ASN A 95 2.05 -10.21 -3.04
N ASN A 96 2.78 -9.11 -2.86
CA ASN A 96 3.75 -8.65 -3.86
C ASN A 96 5.15 -9.19 -3.56
N PRO A 97 5.79 -9.93 -4.49
CA PRO A 97 7.13 -10.48 -4.30
C PRO A 97 8.20 -9.45 -3.97
N GLU A 98 8.07 -8.21 -4.48
CA GLU A 98 8.99 -7.12 -4.20
C GLU A 98 8.99 -6.78 -2.70
N PHE A 99 7.81 -6.62 -2.09
CA PHE A 99 7.69 -6.34 -0.65
C PHE A 99 8.00 -7.57 0.20
N GLN A 100 7.64 -8.78 -0.27
CA GLN A 100 8.01 -10.02 0.41
C GLN A 100 9.53 -10.17 0.57
N SER A 101 10.32 -9.66 -0.37
CA SER A 101 11.78 -9.66 -0.26
C SER A 101 12.29 -8.70 0.82
N LEU A 102 11.55 -7.64 1.13
CA LEU A 102 11.94 -6.67 2.17
C LEU A 102 11.68 -7.20 3.59
N HIS A 103 10.50 -7.78 3.84
CA HIS A 103 10.16 -8.32 5.17
C HIS A 103 10.52 -9.80 5.35
N GLY A 104 10.97 -10.50 4.29
CA GLY A 104 11.49 -11.88 4.36
C GLY A 104 10.45 -12.99 4.51
N LEU A 105 9.15 -12.67 4.57
CA LEU A 105 8.09 -13.65 4.76
C LEU A 105 7.34 -13.91 3.44
N LYS A 106 7.19 -15.19 3.07
CA LYS A 106 6.40 -15.59 1.90
C LYS A 106 5.01 -16.03 2.35
N LEU A 107 4.01 -15.30 1.91
CA LEU A 107 2.61 -15.52 2.25
C LEU A 107 1.73 -15.05 1.10
N LYS A 108 0.51 -15.59 1.01
CA LYS A 108 -0.55 -15.09 0.14
C LYS A 108 -1.84 -15.00 0.93
N LYS A 109 -2.52 -13.86 0.85
CA LYS A 109 -3.77 -13.61 1.57
C LYS A 109 -4.72 -12.81 0.71
N LYS A 110 -5.99 -13.20 0.68
CA LYS A 110 -7.03 -12.39 0.03
C LYS A 110 -7.50 -11.29 0.97
N GLU A 111 -7.74 -10.11 0.44
CA GLU A 111 -8.28 -8.97 1.20
C GLU A 111 -9.58 -9.35 1.93
N ARG A 112 -10.50 -10.07 1.24
CA ARG A 112 -11.74 -10.55 1.85
C ARG A 112 -11.51 -11.48 3.05
N GLU A 113 -10.45 -12.28 3.05
CA GLU A 113 -10.14 -13.15 4.20
C GLU A 113 -9.68 -12.31 5.41
N LEU A 114 -8.93 -11.22 5.18
CA LEU A 114 -8.53 -10.28 6.23
C LEU A 114 -9.73 -9.51 6.78
N THR A 115 -10.59 -8.99 5.92
CA THR A 115 -11.78 -8.23 6.34
C THR A 115 -12.80 -9.09 7.10
N LEU A 116 -12.80 -10.41 6.88
CA LEU A 116 -13.63 -11.37 7.60
C LEU A 116 -12.93 -11.98 8.82
N GLY A 117 -11.68 -11.59 9.11
CA GLY A 117 -10.90 -12.13 10.22
C GLY A 117 -10.61 -13.63 10.09
N LEU A 118 -10.56 -14.17 8.86
CA LEU A 118 -10.37 -15.59 8.61
C LEU A 118 -8.89 -15.93 8.45
N TYR A 119 -8.40 -16.85 9.26
CA TYR A 119 -7.04 -17.36 9.24
C TYR A 119 -7.03 -18.87 9.16
N LYS A 120 -5.99 -19.45 8.53
CA LYS A 120 -5.87 -20.90 8.36
C LYS A 120 -5.01 -21.51 9.45
N ASP A 121 -5.42 -22.69 9.88
CA ASP A 121 -4.63 -23.57 10.75
C ASP A 121 -3.50 -24.28 9.98
N SER A 122 -2.77 -25.16 10.66
CA SER A 122 -1.71 -25.98 10.08
C SER A 122 -2.16 -26.95 9.00
N ASN A 123 -3.46 -27.30 8.95
CA ASN A 123 -4.06 -28.17 7.96
C ASN A 123 -4.58 -27.41 6.74
N GLY A 124 -4.55 -26.06 6.79
CA GLY A 124 -5.06 -25.17 5.74
C GLY A 124 -6.58 -24.90 5.86
N GLU A 125 -7.22 -25.30 6.96
CA GLU A 125 -8.63 -25.05 7.24
C GLU A 125 -8.80 -23.70 7.94
N PHE A 126 -9.91 -22.99 7.64
CA PHE A 126 -10.19 -21.72 8.30
C PHE A 126 -10.63 -21.93 9.75
N ILE A 127 -10.04 -21.15 10.64
CA ILE A 127 -10.45 -21.04 12.04
C ILE A 127 -11.61 -20.05 12.09
N TYR A 128 -12.76 -20.51 12.59
CA TYR A 128 -13.95 -19.68 12.75
C TYR A 128 -14.19 -19.37 14.23
N ALA A 129 -14.84 -18.23 14.50
CA ALA A 129 -15.34 -17.93 15.84
C ALA A 129 -16.35 -18.99 16.30
N HIS A 130 -16.31 -19.34 17.59
CA HIS A 130 -17.26 -20.27 18.18
C HIS A 130 -18.67 -19.65 18.16
N LYS A 131 -19.66 -20.46 17.78
CA LYS A 131 -21.06 -20.07 17.70
C LYS A 131 -21.92 -21.03 18.46
N ASP A 132 -23.00 -20.53 19.00
CA ASP A 132 -24.05 -21.35 19.63
C ASP A 132 -24.99 -22.00 18.58
N GLU A 133 -26.00 -22.70 19.05
CA GLU A 133 -27.01 -23.35 18.21
C GLU A 133 -27.85 -22.35 17.38
N TRP A 134 -27.85 -21.07 17.75
CA TRP A 134 -28.57 -19.98 17.10
C TRP A 134 -27.71 -19.23 16.08
N GLY A 135 -26.40 -19.52 16.08
CA GLY A 135 -25.42 -18.87 15.20
C GLY A 135 -24.77 -17.63 15.78
N ASP A 136 -25.05 -17.30 17.02
CA ASP A 136 -24.45 -16.16 17.73
C ASP A 136 -23.04 -16.52 18.20
N VAL A 137 -22.12 -15.54 18.13
CA VAL A 137 -20.72 -15.71 18.56
C VAL A 137 -20.68 -15.79 20.08
N THR A 138 -20.06 -16.85 20.61
CA THR A 138 -19.99 -17.14 22.05
C THR A 138 -18.67 -16.82 22.71
N GLU A 139 -17.65 -16.48 21.92
CA GLU A 139 -16.33 -16.07 22.42
C GLU A 139 -16.09 -14.57 22.21
N THR A 140 -15.26 -13.94 23.05
CA THR A 140 -14.83 -12.56 22.87
C THR A 140 -13.81 -12.45 21.73
N ILE A 141 -13.56 -11.21 21.26
CA ILE A 141 -12.55 -10.94 20.22
C ILE A 141 -11.16 -11.37 20.72
N GLU A 142 -10.86 -11.13 21.98
CA GLU A 142 -9.60 -11.46 22.62
C GLU A 142 -9.40 -13.00 22.69
N GLU A 143 -10.42 -13.75 23.09
CA GLU A 143 -10.37 -15.22 23.13
C GLU A 143 -10.19 -15.80 21.74
N TYR A 144 -10.91 -15.28 20.75
CA TYR A 144 -10.76 -15.68 19.36
C TYR A 144 -9.35 -15.38 18.84
N ALA A 145 -8.83 -14.17 19.07
CA ALA A 145 -7.50 -13.76 18.63
C ALA A 145 -6.40 -14.61 19.27
N GLN A 146 -6.51 -14.93 20.57
CA GLN A 146 -5.58 -15.80 21.25
C GLN A 146 -5.59 -17.22 20.66
N ARG A 147 -6.77 -17.79 20.45
CA ARG A 147 -6.93 -19.12 19.85
C ARG A 147 -6.40 -19.19 18.43
N VAL A 148 -6.60 -18.13 17.63
CA VAL A 148 -6.03 -18.01 16.28
C VAL A 148 -4.52 -17.89 16.35
N ALA A 149 -3.96 -17.10 17.29
CA ALA A 149 -2.53 -16.95 17.45
C ALA A 149 -1.82 -18.27 17.83
N GLU A 150 -2.47 -19.11 18.63
CA GLU A 150 -1.94 -20.40 19.05
C GLU A 150 -2.01 -21.47 17.93
N ASN A 151 -2.98 -21.35 17.01
CA ASN A 151 -3.28 -22.41 16.01
C ASN A 151 -2.98 -22.00 14.56
N SER A 152 -2.63 -20.73 14.30
CA SER A 152 -2.39 -20.23 12.95
C SER A 152 -1.02 -19.59 12.79
N GLU A 153 -0.10 -20.29 12.16
CA GLU A 153 1.19 -19.70 11.74
C GLU A 153 0.98 -18.56 10.72
N GLU A 154 -0.08 -18.65 9.91
CA GLU A 154 -0.49 -17.60 8.96
C GLU A 154 -0.79 -16.30 9.69
N TYR A 155 -1.57 -16.33 10.77
CA TYR A 155 -1.89 -15.18 11.59
C TYR A 155 -0.64 -14.52 12.18
N VAL A 156 0.23 -15.33 12.78
CA VAL A 156 1.48 -14.84 13.38
C VAL A 156 2.36 -14.14 12.33
N LYS A 157 2.45 -14.68 11.11
CA LYS A 157 3.19 -14.05 10.01
C LYS A 157 2.56 -12.74 9.58
N ILE A 158 1.22 -12.68 9.49
CA ILE A 158 0.49 -11.46 9.10
C ILE A 158 0.69 -10.36 10.15
N MET A 159 0.61 -10.68 11.44
CA MET A 159 0.86 -9.71 12.51
C MET A 159 2.29 -9.16 12.46
N LYS A 160 3.29 -10.02 12.25
CA LYS A 160 4.68 -9.57 12.05
C LYS A 160 4.85 -8.64 10.84
N ILE A 161 4.12 -8.89 9.75
CA ILE A 161 4.14 -8.00 8.57
C ILE A 161 3.46 -6.68 8.91
N ALA A 162 2.36 -6.70 9.67
CA ALA A 162 1.66 -5.49 10.10
C ALA A 162 2.57 -4.61 10.98
N ASP A 163 3.19 -5.19 12.01
CA ASP A 163 4.16 -4.51 12.88
C ASP A 163 5.32 -3.91 12.04
N TRP A 164 5.86 -4.69 11.11
CA TRP A 164 6.91 -4.23 10.21
C TRP A 164 6.47 -3.05 9.33
N ILE A 165 5.23 -3.08 8.79
CA ILE A 165 4.70 -1.95 8.02
C ILE A 165 4.59 -0.71 8.90
N GLU A 166 4.06 -0.83 10.12
CA GLU A 166 3.90 0.28 11.06
C GLU A 166 5.27 0.92 11.39
N ASP A 167 6.25 0.11 11.71
CA ASP A 167 7.61 0.56 12.03
C ASP A 167 8.27 1.27 10.83
N GLU A 168 8.23 0.64 9.65
CA GLU A 168 8.90 1.15 8.45
C GLU A 168 8.24 2.39 7.83
N THR A 169 6.95 2.58 8.08
CA THR A 169 6.18 3.71 7.52
C THR A 169 5.82 4.77 8.56
N GLN A 170 6.40 4.72 9.75
CA GLN A 170 6.11 5.67 10.82
C GLN A 170 6.35 7.12 10.35
N GLY A 171 5.28 7.94 10.38
CA GLY A 171 5.32 9.34 9.96
C GLY A 171 5.48 9.58 8.44
N LEU A 172 5.46 8.51 7.62
CA LEU A 172 5.57 8.62 6.16
C LEU A 172 4.22 8.66 5.45
N ILE A 173 3.15 8.07 6.03
CA ILE A 173 1.82 8.04 5.42
C ILE A 173 0.89 8.95 6.22
N CYS A 174 0.35 9.97 5.58
CA CYS A 174 -0.72 10.79 6.11
C CYS A 174 -1.97 10.61 5.26
N VAL A 175 -3.08 10.21 5.88
CA VAL A 175 -4.36 9.95 5.19
C VAL A 175 -5.40 10.92 5.70
N LYS A 176 -6.15 11.54 4.79
CA LYS A 176 -7.32 12.36 5.10
C LYS A 176 -8.53 11.86 4.32
N ASP A 177 -9.57 11.47 5.02
CA ASP A 177 -10.88 11.21 4.44
C ASP A 177 -11.60 12.54 4.22
N VAL A 178 -12.02 12.79 2.98
CA VAL A 178 -12.76 13.98 2.57
C VAL A 178 -14.16 13.63 2.04
N SER A 179 -14.59 12.37 2.14
CA SER A 179 -15.89 11.89 1.66
C SER A 179 -17.09 12.58 2.35
N THR A 180 -16.89 13.07 3.59
CA THR A 180 -17.93 13.74 4.39
C THR A 180 -17.90 15.28 4.33
N ALA A 181 -17.10 15.85 3.44
CA ALA A 181 -16.91 17.31 3.33
C ALA A 181 -17.99 18.02 2.48
N TYR A 182 -19.14 17.37 2.23
CA TYR A 182 -20.28 17.94 1.49
C TYR A 182 -21.54 17.97 2.33
#